data_16f9552e3afcf11fc11882ceacbba476
#
_entry.id   16f9552e3afcf11fc11882ceacbba476
#
_cell.length_a   1.000
_cell.length_b   1.000
_cell.length_c   1.000
_cell.angle_alpha   90.00
_cell.angle_beta   90.00
_cell.angle_gamma   90.00
#
_symmetry.space_group_name_H-M   'P 1'
#
loop_
_entity.id
_entity.type
_entity.pdbx_description
1 polymer ?
#
loop_
_entity_poly.entity_id
_entity_poly.type
_entity_poly.pdbx_seq_one_letter_code
_entity_poly.pdbx_strand_id
1 'polypeptide(L)'
;LYINMIQTSGQEFLQCLEAAATWKPGEKRVERPLHRAFQLFQPDFRDEKTTVVVVDEIQDSAEVYSKIRQFSREFTCDFIVTGSYLGRTLNKEYFLPAGDVDILMMDTLSYEEFLGAVGKRDLYDRISLYGEGKSEDYDELKRWYDVYLTIGGYPAVVKRYLETGDSDKCMEELGNIIRVFVDESERYFDDILEVNLFGQIFPAIAQSMIREKKGSSDLVTELSSIIFKEDSNRLTKKSVNQAVAWLYRSNVIGYCNKVNECNILDVTFNSRFYFKDIGLIRYFLRMTGADKSTIEGVVNENFVYLYLERLIRKHKIAGSAPAFGVYKQGEIDFFVRGLDTYKNYAIEVKAGKNVGKTANLILQDGKADFVYFLKGDTYGGKAGKKITVPIYLTGRIDFA
;
A
#
# COMPACT_ATOMS: atom_id res chain seq x y z
N LEU A 1 -25.23 -13.84 -3.04
CA LEU A 1 -24.84 -14.48 -4.29
C LEU A 1 -23.36 -14.25 -4.56
N TYR A 2 -22.58 -15.28 -4.92
CA TYR A 2 -21.16 -15.19 -5.21
C TYR A 2 -20.87 -15.71 -6.63
N ILE A 3 -20.14 -14.91 -7.41
CA ILE A 3 -19.72 -15.22 -8.78
C ILE A 3 -18.22 -14.94 -8.87
N ASN A 4 -17.43 -15.94 -9.23
CA ASN A 4 -15.99 -15.76 -9.46
C ASN A 4 -15.70 -15.87 -10.97
N MET A 5 -15.17 -14.82 -11.58
CA MET A 5 -15.03 -14.70 -13.03
C MET A 5 -13.97 -15.64 -13.63
N ILE A 6 -13.01 -16.11 -12.83
CA ILE A 6 -12.00 -17.09 -13.27
C ILE A 6 -12.55 -18.53 -13.21
N GLN A 7 -13.55 -18.80 -12.35
CA GLN A 7 -14.11 -20.12 -12.12
C GLN A 7 -15.32 -20.41 -13.03
N THR A 8 -15.84 -21.64 -12.92
CA THR A 8 -17.03 -22.11 -13.66
C THR A 8 -18.24 -21.19 -13.48
N SER A 9 -18.43 -20.65 -12.27
CA SER A 9 -19.53 -19.71 -11.98
C SER A 9 -19.49 -18.44 -12.85
N GLY A 10 -18.30 -17.94 -13.17
CA GLY A 10 -18.15 -16.81 -14.09
C GLY A 10 -18.54 -17.15 -15.52
N GLN A 11 -18.15 -18.33 -16.00
CA GLN A 11 -18.52 -18.81 -17.34
C GLN A 11 -20.03 -19.04 -17.46
N GLU A 12 -20.63 -19.66 -16.45
CA GLU A 12 -22.09 -19.86 -16.39
C GLU A 12 -22.84 -18.53 -16.36
N PHE A 13 -22.34 -17.54 -15.59
CA PHE A 13 -22.96 -16.22 -15.55
C PHE A 13 -22.86 -15.49 -16.89
N LEU A 14 -21.73 -15.58 -17.61
CA LEU A 14 -21.60 -15.02 -18.97
C LEU A 14 -22.59 -15.64 -19.95
N GLN A 15 -22.80 -16.97 -19.89
CA GLN A 15 -23.83 -17.63 -20.70
C GLN A 15 -25.25 -17.14 -20.35
N CYS A 16 -25.53 -16.89 -19.07
CA CYS A 16 -26.81 -16.31 -18.63
C CYS A 16 -26.98 -14.87 -19.14
N LEU A 17 -25.90 -14.05 -19.17
CA LEU A 17 -25.94 -12.71 -19.74
C LEU A 17 -26.26 -12.73 -21.23
N GLU A 18 -25.60 -13.61 -21.98
CA GLU A 18 -25.86 -13.78 -23.43
C GLU A 18 -27.30 -14.26 -23.68
N ALA A 19 -27.74 -15.26 -22.94
CA ALA A 19 -29.12 -15.79 -23.06
C ALA A 19 -30.18 -14.71 -22.73
N ALA A 20 -29.93 -13.88 -21.70
CA ALA A 20 -30.85 -12.80 -21.32
C ALA A 20 -30.84 -11.62 -22.33
N ALA A 21 -29.74 -11.38 -23.02
CA ALA A 21 -29.60 -10.33 -24.04
C ALA A 21 -30.19 -10.78 -25.41
N THR A 22 -30.26 -12.07 -25.66
CA THR A 22 -30.72 -12.61 -26.94
C THR A 22 -32.22 -12.40 -27.10
N TRP A 23 -32.65 -11.66 -28.14
CA TRP A 23 -34.03 -11.42 -28.49
C TRP A 23 -34.31 -12.02 -29.87
N LYS A 24 -35.41 -12.76 -29.99
CA LYS A 24 -35.84 -13.30 -31.28
C LYS A 24 -37.00 -12.47 -31.86
N PRO A 25 -37.06 -12.23 -33.16
CA PRO A 25 -38.18 -11.55 -33.78
C PRO A 25 -39.49 -12.28 -33.47
N GLY A 26 -40.47 -11.55 -32.93
CA GLY A 26 -41.76 -12.10 -32.51
C GLY A 26 -41.90 -12.39 -31.00
N GLU A 27 -40.80 -12.33 -30.24
CA GLU A 27 -40.87 -12.43 -28.78
C GLU A 27 -40.99 -11.04 -28.12
N LYS A 28 -41.57 -10.99 -26.91
CA LYS A 28 -41.58 -9.75 -26.13
C LYS A 28 -40.18 -9.47 -25.62
N ARG A 29 -39.68 -8.25 -25.92
CA ARG A 29 -38.33 -7.84 -25.47
C ARG A 29 -38.25 -7.88 -23.94
N VAL A 30 -37.13 -8.41 -23.41
CA VAL A 30 -36.90 -8.43 -21.97
C VAL A 30 -36.63 -6.99 -21.50
N GLU A 31 -37.44 -6.50 -20.58
CA GLU A 31 -37.34 -5.12 -20.08
C GLU A 31 -36.07 -4.89 -19.22
N ARG A 32 -35.69 -5.91 -18.45
CA ARG A 32 -34.51 -5.84 -17.52
C ARG A 32 -33.60 -7.06 -17.76
N PRO A 33 -32.77 -7.03 -18.82
CA PRO A 33 -31.95 -8.18 -19.21
C PRO A 33 -30.93 -8.59 -18.12
N LEU A 34 -30.36 -7.65 -17.39
CA LEU A 34 -29.45 -7.98 -16.29
C LEU A 34 -30.16 -8.72 -15.13
N HIS A 35 -31.36 -8.31 -14.74
CA HIS A 35 -32.15 -9.06 -13.74
C HIS A 35 -32.46 -10.46 -14.22
N ARG A 36 -32.80 -10.57 -15.51
CA ARG A 36 -33.06 -11.89 -16.11
C ARG A 36 -31.84 -12.77 -16.08
N ALA A 37 -30.65 -12.23 -16.35
CA ALA A 37 -29.39 -12.97 -16.28
C ALA A 37 -29.12 -13.52 -14.86
N PHE A 38 -29.30 -12.70 -13.81
CA PHE A 38 -29.18 -13.16 -12.42
C PHE A 38 -30.19 -14.21 -12.06
N GLN A 39 -31.46 -14.12 -12.53
CA GLN A 39 -32.50 -15.13 -12.32
C GLN A 39 -32.22 -16.44 -13.07
N LEU A 40 -31.62 -16.37 -14.26
CA LEU A 40 -31.18 -17.56 -15.00
C LEU A 40 -30.04 -18.27 -14.28
N PHE A 41 -29.09 -17.49 -13.76
CA PHE A 41 -27.92 -17.98 -13.03
C PHE A 41 -28.35 -18.59 -11.68
N GLN A 42 -29.21 -17.89 -10.94
CA GLN A 42 -29.72 -18.31 -9.63
C GLN A 42 -31.26 -18.10 -9.61
N PRO A 43 -32.06 -19.14 -9.78
CA PRO A 43 -33.53 -19.01 -9.84
C PRO A 43 -34.16 -18.33 -8.63
N ASP A 44 -33.56 -18.49 -7.45
CA ASP A 44 -34.02 -17.88 -6.19
C ASP A 44 -33.49 -16.45 -5.97
N PHE A 45 -32.77 -15.87 -6.95
CA PHE A 45 -32.27 -14.51 -6.83
C PHE A 45 -33.42 -13.50 -6.67
N ARG A 46 -33.28 -12.64 -5.66
CA ARG A 46 -34.20 -11.54 -5.38
C ARG A 46 -33.42 -10.24 -5.27
N ASP A 47 -33.86 -9.24 -6.02
CA ASP A 47 -33.34 -7.89 -5.98
C ASP A 47 -33.91 -7.11 -4.79
N GLU A 48 -33.39 -7.34 -3.60
CA GLU A 48 -33.83 -6.77 -2.32
C GLU A 48 -32.66 -6.19 -1.55
N LYS A 49 -32.89 -5.19 -0.68
CA LYS A 49 -31.86 -4.57 0.18
C LYS A 49 -31.09 -5.53 1.09
N THR A 50 -31.64 -6.71 1.34
CA THR A 50 -31.03 -7.77 2.15
C THR A 50 -30.13 -8.70 1.33
N THR A 51 -30.15 -8.56 0.01
CA THR A 51 -29.32 -9.34 -0.91
C THR A 51 -27.98 -8.63 -1.16
N VAL A 52 -26.88 -9.39 -1.07
CA VAL A 52 -25.56 -8.95 -1.49
C VAL A 52 -25.08 -9.84 -2.63
N VAL A 53 -24.64 -9.23 -3.71
CA VAL A 53 -24.01 -9.91 -4.85
C VAL A 53 -22.51 -9.61 -4.82
N VAL A 54 -21.70 -10.65 -4.75
CA VAL A 54 -20.24 -10.55 -4.82
C VAL A 54 -19.78 -11.04 -6.20
N VAL A 55 -19.13 -10.18 -6.96
CA VAL A 55 -18.48 -10.52 -8.23
C VAL A 55 -16.97 -10.41 -8.01
N ASP A 56 -16.32 -11.58 -7.98
CA ASP A 56 -14.91 -11.71 -7.68
C ASP A 56 -14.09 -11.90 -8.96
N GLU A 57 -12.82 -11.45 -8.95
CA GLU A 57 -11.90 -11.49 -10.08
C GLU A 57 -12.47 -10.81 -11.34
N ILE A 58 -13.11 -9.66 -11.13
CA ILE A 58 -13.81 -8.90 -12.20
C ILE A 58 -12.91 -8.55 -13.38
N GLN A 59 -11.60 -8.40 -13.16
CA GLN A 59 -10.63 -8.08 -14.21
C GLN A 59 -10.54 -9.17 -15.29
N ASP A 60 -11.07 -10.37 -15.04
CA ASP A 60 -11.08 -11.45 -16.02
C ASP A 60 -12.21 -11.34 -17.05
N SER A 61 -13.16 -10.44 -16.85
CA SER A 61 -14.26 -10.19 -17.79
C SER A 61 -14.50 -8.71 -18.07
N ALA A 62 -14.02 -8.22 -19.23
CA ALA A 62 -14.31 -6.86 -19.69
C ALA A 62 -15.82 -6.63 -19.88
N GLU A 63 -16.57 -7.66 -20.28
CA GLU A 63 -18.01 -7.59 -20.44
C GLU A 63 -18.71 -7.29 -19.12
N VAL A 64 -18.45 -8.08 -18.07
CA VAL A 64 -19.07 -7.87 -16.74
C VAL A 64 -18.56 -6.58 -16.12
N TYR A 65 -17.27 -6.26 -16.27
CA TYR A 65 -16.71 -4.99 -15.83
C TYR A 65 -17.45 -3.78 -16.37
N SER A 66 -17.82 -3.80 -17.66
CA SER A 66 -18.61 -2.73 -18.29
C SER A 66 -20.01 -2.56 -17.72
N LYS A 67 -20.53 -3.57 -16.98
CA LYS A 67 -21.85 -3.55 -16.35
C LYS A 67 -21.86 -3.00 -14.91
N ILE A 68 -20.70 -2.73 -14.32
CA ILE A 68 -20.62 -2.24 -12.92
C ILE A 68 -21.56 -1.03 -12.70
N ARG A 69 -21.56 -0.09 -13.65
CA ARG A 69 -22.44 1.08 -13.59
C ARG A 69 -23.93 0.72 -13.63
N GLN A 70 -24.30 -0.31 -14.39
CA GLN A 70 -25.68 -0.78 -14.45
C GLN A 70 -26.08 -1.50 -13.16
N PHE A 71 -25.16 -2.23 -12.53
CA PHE A 71 -25.41 -2.84 -11.21
C PHE A 71 -25.83 -1.78 -10.19
N SER A 72 -25.11 -0.67 -10.09
CA SER A 72 -25.41 0.40 -9.15
C SER A 72 -26.75 1.12 -9.44
N ARG A 73 -27.17 1.19 -10.71
CA ARG A 73 -28.33 2.01 -11.12
C ARG A 73 -29.62 1.22 -11.28
N GLU A 74 -29.54 -0.07 -11.61
CA GLU A 74 -30.71 -0.86 -11.99
C GLU A 74 -31.18 -1.81 -10.87
N PHE A 75 -30.36 -2.00 -9.82
CA PHE A 75 -30.65 -2.93 -8.75
C PHE A 75 -30.88 -2.22 -7.41
N THR A 76 -31.67 -2.90 -6.56
CA THR A 76 -31.90 -2.48 -5.17
C THR A 76 -30.92 -3.13 -4.20
N CYS A 77 -30.40 -4.31 -4.57
CA CYS A 77 -29.42 -5.05 -3.78
C CYS A 77 -28.03 -4.45 -3.89
N ASP A 78 -27.18 -4.74 -2.90
CA ASP A 78 -25.79 -4.26 -2.87
C ASP A 78 -24.87 -5.15 -3.70
N PHE A 79 -23.93 -4.53 -4.39
CA PHE A 79 -22.87 -5.20 -5.15
C PHE A 79 -21.51 -4.94 -4.53
N ILE A 80 -20.75 -6.01 -4.30
CA ILE A 80 -19.33 -5.96 -3.95
C ILE A 80 -18.59 -6.56 -5.14
N VAL A 81 -17.77 -5.73 -5.79
CA VAL A 81 -16.97 -6.17 -6.93
C VAL A 81 -15.53 -6.17 -6.48
N THR A 82 -14.87 -7.32 -6.56
CA THR A 82 -13.47 -7.47 -6.18
C THR A 82 -12.62 -7.84 -7.39
N GLY A 83 -11.35 -7.50 -7.33
CA GLY A 83 -10.40 -7.88 -8.35
C GLY A 83 -9.01 -7.33 -8.05
N SER A 84 -7.99 -8.03 -8.50
CA SER A 84 -6.65 -7.50 -8.49
C SER A 84 -6.52 -6.45 -9.60
N TYR A 85 -5.89 -5.31 -9.30
CA TYR A 85 -5.48 -4.36 -10.34
C TYR A 85 -4.34 -4.92 -11.23
N LEU A 86 -3.87 -6.11 -10.89
CA LEU A 86 -2.85 -6.86 -11.61
C LEU A 86 -3.43 -7.28 -12.96
N GLY A 87 -3.27 -6.66 -13.99
CA GLY A 87 -3.51 -7.19 -15.30
C GLY A 87 -4.15 -6.26 -16.32
N ARG A 88 -5.16 -5.48 -15.97
CA ARG A 88 -5.96 -4.87 -17.02
C ARG A 88 -6.23 -3.37 -16.88
N THR A 89 -5.78 -2.72 -15.83
CA THR A 89 -5.96 -1.27 -15.63
C THR A 89 -5.24 -0.38 -16.65
N LEU A 90 -4.34 -0.96 -17.45
CA LEU A 90 -3.69 -0.26 -18.56
C LEU A 90 -4.48 -0.37 -19.86
N ASN A 91 -5.45 -1.28 -19.98
CA ASN A 91 -6.29 -1.44 -21.16
C ASN A 91 -7.46 -0.46 -21.14
N LYS A 92 -7.70 0.20 -22.28
CA LYS A 92 -8.79 1.19 -22.44
C LYS A 92 -10.20 0.60 -22.24
N GLU A 93 -10.33 -0.72 -22.23
CA GLU A 93 -11.59 -1.44 -22.07
C GLU A 93 -12.12 -1.44 -20.63
N TYR A 94 -11.25 -1.14 -19.65
CA TYR A 94 -11.56 -1.14 -18.22
C TYR A 94 -11.67 0.27 -17.66
N PHE A 95 -12.73 0.97 -18.04
CA PHE A 95 -13.00 2.32 -17.53
C PHE A 95 -14.00 2.27 -16.37
N LEU A 96 -13.58 2.63 -15.16
CA LEU A 96 -14.49 2.80 -14.04
C LEU A 96 -15.30 4.08 -14.18
N PRO A 97 -16.63 3.98 -14.15
CA PRO A 97 -17.48 5.17 -14.18
C PRO A 97 -17.36 5.96 -12.89
N ALA A 98 -17.01 7.22 -12.97
CA ALA A 98 -16.98 8.12 -11.81
C ALA A 98 -18.41 8.34 -11.25
N GLY A 99 -18.54 8.30 -9.93
CA GLY A 99 -19.75 8.69 -9.21
C GLY A 99 -20.79 7.59 -8.93
N ASP A 100 -20.60 6.39 -9.47
CA ASP A 100 -21.53 5.27 -9.26
C ASP A 100 -20.90 4.14 -8.41
N VAL A 101 -19.64 4.29 -7.99
CA VAL A 101 -18.84 3.24 -7.31
C VAL A 101 -17.98 3.86 -6.22
N ASP A 102 -18.03 3.30 -5.04
CA ASP A 102 -17.08 3.58 -3.96
C ASP A 102 -15.90 2.60 -4.04
N ILE A 103 -14.68 3.13 -4.09
CA ILE A 103 -13.47 2.32 -4.20
C ILE A 103 -12.86 2.12 -2.82
N LEU A 104 -12.77 0.87 -2.39
CA LEU A 104 -12.05 0.48 -1.18
C LEU A 104 -10.74 -0.21 -1.55
N MET A 105 -9.62 0.42 -1.19
CA MET A 105 -8.30 -0.19 -1.34
C MET A 105 -8.02 -1.14 -0.17
N MET A 106 -7.75 -2.40 -0.48
CA MET A 106 -7.33 -3.40 0.50
C MET A 106 -5.80 -3.34 0.62
N ASP A 107 -5.31 -2.90 1.77
CA ASP A 107 -3.89 -2.95 2.12
C ASP A 107 -3.55 -4.30 2.79
N THR A 108 -2.26 -4.59 2.95
CA THR A 108 -1.80 -5.62 3.89
C THR A 108 -2.11 -5.21 5.33
N LEU A 109 -2.17 -6.16 6.26
CA LEU A 109 -2.49 -5.86 7.65
C LEU A 109 -1.53 -4.82 8.23
N SER A 110 -2.09 -3.82 8.87
CA SER A 110 -1.34 -2.87 9.68
C SER A 110 -0.75 -3.52 10.93
N TYR A 111 0.16 -2.83 11.58
CA TYR A 111 0.66 -3.30 12.87
C TYR A 111 -0.46 -3.47 13.90
N GLU A 112 -1.42 -2.55 13.92
CA GLU A 112 -2.60 -2.61 14.78
C GLU A 112 -3.50 -3.82 14.49
N GLU A 113 -3.70 -4.16 13.22
CA GLU A 113 -4.46 -5.34 12.80
C GLU A 113 -3.69 -6.63 13.10
N PHE A 114 -2.38 -6.63 12.87
CA PHE A 114 -1.51 -7.73 13.30
C PHE A 114 -1.57 -7.95 14.83
N LEU A 115 -1.53 -6.88 15.64
CA LEU A 115 -1.72 -6.98 17.08
C LEU A 115 -3.10 -7.54 17.46
N GLY A 116 -4.12 -7.24 16.67
CA GLY A 116 -5.44 -7.88 16.80
C GLY A 116 -5.36 -9.39 16.60
N ALA A 117 -4.64 -9.84 15.56
CA ALA A 117 -4.47 -11.26 15.26
C ALA A 117 -3.69 -12.03 16.33
N VAL A 118 -2.72 -11.38 17.02
CA VAL A 118 -1.95 -11.98 18.13
C VAL A 118 -2.54 -11.69 19.52
N GLY A 119 -3.73 -11.07 19.60
CA GLY A 119 -4.44 -10.80 20.86
C GLY A 119 -3.78 -9.72 21.74
N LYS A 120 -3.06 -8.75 21.14
CA LYS A 120 -2.35 -7.67 21.83
C LYS A 120 -2.88 -6.27 21.54
N ARG A 121 -3.99 -6.16 20.82
CA ARG A 121 -4.59 -4.88 20.44
C ARG A 121 -4.97 -4.03 21.65
N ASP A 122 -5.57 -4.61 22.67
CA ASP A 122 -5.99 -3.89 23.89
C ASP A 122 -4.80 -3.27 24.63
N LEU A 123 -3.65 -3.96 24.65
CA LEU A 123 -2.42 -3.42 25.23
C LEU A 123 -1.95 -2.18 24.45
N TYR A 124 -1.94 -2.28 23.15
CA TYR A 124 -1.55 -1.18 22.24
C TYR A 124 -2.46 0.05 22.41
N ASP A 125 -3.77 -0.16 22.51
CA ASP A 125 -4.73 0.95 22.58
C ASP A 125 -4.69 1.70 23.92
N ARG A 126 -4.32 1.03 25.04
CA ARG A 126 -4.30 1.65 26.38
C ARG A 126 -2.96 2.24 26.79
N ILE A 127 -1.83 1.81 26.20
CA ILE A 127 -0.49 2.26 26.62
C ILE A 127 -0.30 3.76 26.35
N SER A 128 0.41 4.48 27.23
CA SER A 128 0.72 5.89 27.00
C SER A 128 1.75 6.07 25.88
N LEU A 129 1.57 7.12 25.08
CA LEU A 129 2.54 7.52 24.04
C LEU A 129 3.82 8.14 24.62
N TYR A 130 3.79 8.54 25.90
CA TYR A 130 4.79 9.46 26.48
C TYR A 130 5.52 8.88 27.69
N GLY A 131 5.54 7.56 27.81
CA GLY A 131 6.35 6.89 28.83
C GLY A 131 5.72 6.77 30.22
N GLU A 132 4.43 6.99 30.34
CA GLU A 132 3.70 6.93 31.62
C GLU A 132 3.22 5.50 31.98
N GLY A 133 3.52 4.51 31.12
CA GLY A 133 3.16 3.11 31.30
C GLY A 133 4.26 2.29 31.97
N LYS A 134 3.98 1.00 32.20
CA LYS A 134 4.99 0.06 32.70
C LYS A 134 5.97 -0.31 31.60
N SER A 135 7.25 -0.42 31.92
CA SER A 135 8.32 -0.77 30.95
C SER A 135 8.05 -2.09 30.23
N GLU A 136 7.55 -3.09 30.97
CA GLU A 136 7.26 -4.43 30.44
C GLU A 136 6.20 -4.39 29.31
N ASP A 137 5.23 -3.48 29.40
CA ASP A 137 4.19 -3.30 28.40
C ASP A 137 4.77 -2.74 27.08
N TYR A 138 5.70 -1.77 27.19
CA TYR A 138 6.42 -1.22 26.03
C TYR A 138 7.34 -2.27 25.40
N ASP A 139 8.06 -3.03 26.21
CA ASP A 139 8.98 -4.08 25.77
C ASP A 139 8.22 -5.22 25.08
N GLU A 140 7.00 -5.54 25.56
CA GLU A 140 6.15 -6.52 24.91
C GLU A 140 5.71 -6.06 23.53
N LEU A 141 5.20 -4.83 23.40
CA LEU A 141 4.79 -4.27 22.09
C LEU A 141 5.98 -4.14 21.14
N LYS A 142 7.17 -3.76 21.65
CA LYS A 142 8.37 -3.71 20.85
C LYS A 142 8.74 -5.08 20.28
N ARG A 143 8.65 -6.15 21.06
CA ARG A 143 8.89 -7.52 20.57
C ARG A 143 7.94 -7.90 19.44
N TRP A 144 6.65 -7.58 19.58
CA TRP A 144 5.68 -7.82 18.51
C TRP A 144 5.94 -6.94 17.28
N TYR A 145 6.42 -5.73 17.48
CA TYR A 145 6.85 -4.86 16.38
C TYR A 145 8.03 -5.46 15.60
N ASP A 146 9.04 -5.97 16.29
CA ASP A 146 10.18 -6.62 15.65
C ASP A 146 9.75 -7.87 14.84
N VAL A 147 8.75 -8.62 15.32
CA VAL A 147 8.12 -9.70 14.56
C VAL A 147 7.44 -9.16 13.31
N TYR A 148 6.58 -8.16 13.46
CA TYR A 148 5.85 -7.55 12.34
C TYR A 148 6.79 -6.97 11.28
N LEU A 149 7.86 -6.28 11.70
CA LEU A 149 8.89 -5.80 10.78
C LEU A 149 9.61 -6.93 10.03
N THR A 150 9.58 -8.13 10.57
CA THR A 150 10.20 -9.30 9.93
C THR A 150 9.28 -9.95 8.91
N ILE A 151 8.02 -10.19 9.27
CA ILE A 151 7.09 -10.98 8.45
C ILE A 151 6.18 -10.14 7.55
N GLY A 152 5.96 -8.84 7.89
CA GLY A 152 5.04 -7.97 7.18
C GLY A 152 3.58 -8.22 7.52
N GLY A 153 2.69 -7.67 6.69
CA GLY A 153 1.25 -7.67 6.89
C GLY A 153 0.46 -8.54 5.90
N TYR A 154 1.08 -9.30 5.02
CA TYR A 154 0.33 -10.21 4.14
C TYR A 154 -0.47 -11.23 4.95
N PRO A 155 -1.80 -11.35 4.78
CA PRO A 155 -2.63 -12.24 5.61
C PRO A 155 -2.16 -13.68 5.62
N ALA A 156 -1.72 -14.22 4.47
CA ALA A 156 -1.19 -15.59 4.37
C ALA A 156 0.09 -15.77 5.22
N VAL A 157 0.99 -14.77 5.20
CA VAL A 157 2.23 -14.78 5.98
C VAL A 157 1.94 -14.67 7.48
N VAL A 158 1.03 -13.76 7.87
CA VAL A 158 0.60 -13.63 9.27
C VAL A 158 -0.06 -14.91 9.77
N LYS A 159 -0.95 -15.52 8.98
CA LYS A 159 -1.55 -16.82 9.29
C LYS A 159 -0.48 -17.91 9.48
N ARG A 160 0.52 -17.97 8.61
CA ARG A 160 1.63 -18.90 8.72
C ARG A 160 2.42 -18.70 10.02
N TYR A 161 2.64 -17.45 10.42
CA TYR A 161 3.27 -17.14 11.69
C TYR A 161 2.45 -17.61 12.89
N LEU A 162 1.14 -17.36 12.89
CA LEU A 162 0.23 -17.80 13.96
C LEU A 162 0.21 -19.34 14.11
N GLU A 163 0.32 -20.06 13.00
CA GLU A 163 0.34 -21.53 13.00
C GLU A 163 1.67 -22.13 13.45
N THR A 164 2.80 -21.47 13.17
CA THR A 164 4.13 -22.08 13.32
C THR A 164 5.04 -21.38 14.30
N GLY A 165 4.85 -20.09 14.56
CA GLY A 165 5.78 -19.25 15.32
C GLY A 165 7.16 -19.07 14.65
N ASP A 166 7.29 -19.46 13.38
CA ASP A 166 8.56 -19.60 12.65
C ASP A 166 8.68 -18.54 11.54
N SER A 167 9.60 -17.61 11.71
CA SER A 167 9.84 -16.52 10.76
C SER A 167 10.44 -17.01 9.42
N ASP A 168 11.19 -18.13 9.42
CA ASP A 168 11.79 -18.63 8.17
C ASP A 168 10.70 -19.22 7.26
N LYS A 169 9.72 -19.93 7.83
CA LYS A 169 8.53 -20.39 7.08
C LYS A 169 7.69 -19.23 6.55
N CYS A 170 7.65 -18.12 7.28
CA CYS A 170 7.00 -16.90 6.82
C CYS A 170 7.73 -16.29 5.61
N MET A 171 9.06 -16.32 5.61
CA MET A 171 9.85 -15.86 4.47
C MET A 171 9.68 -16.74 3.23
N GLU A 172 9.53 -18.06 3.40
CA GLU A 172 9.18 -18.98 2.30
C GLU A 172 7.80 -18.64 1.71
N GLU A 173 6.80 -18.41 2.56
CA GLU A 173 5.45 -18.01 2.15
C GLU A 173 5.47 -16.68 1.38
N LEU A 174 6.19 -15.69 1.90
CA LEU A 174 6.36 -14.40 1.23
C LEU A 174 7.07 -14.55 -0.12
N GLY A 175 8.10 -15.39 -0.21
CA GLY A 175 8.77 -15.73 -1.46
C GLY A 175 7.83 -16.35 -2.49
N ASN A 176 6.88 -17.19 -2.06
CA ASN A 176 5.84 -17.75 -2.93
C ASN A 176 4.89 -16.69 -3.45
N ILE A 177 4.44 -15.77 -2.57
CA ILE A 177 3.58 -14.63 -2.96
C ILE A 177 4.28 -13.76 -4.00
N ILE A 178 5.56 -13.42 -3.78
CA ILE A 178 6.35 -12.63 -4.73
C ILE A 178 6.48 -13.34 -6.07
N ARG A 179 6.73 -14.64 -6.08
CA ARG A 179 6.86 -15.44 -7.32
C ARG A 179 5.56 -15.41 -8.11
N VAL A 180 4.42 -15.69 -7.47
CA VAL A 180 3.10 -15.61 -8.12
C VAL A 180 2.86 -14.21 -8.69
N PHE A 181 3.21 -13.17 -7.94
CA PHE A 181 3.08 -11.79 -8.39
C PHE A 181 3.94 -11.49 -9.62
N VAL A 182 5.19 -11.96 -9.64
CA VAL A 182 6.10 -11.80 -10.79
C VAL A 182 5.55 -12.55 -12.01
N ASP A 183 5.17 -13.83 -11.84
CA ASP A 183 4.65 -14.67 -12.92
C ASP A 183 3.36 -14.09 -13.53
N GLU A 184 2.46 -13.57 -12.72
CA GLU A 184 1.25 -12.87 -13.19
C GLU A 184 1.61 -11.59 -13.94
N SER A 185 2.52 -10.78 -13.38
CA SER A 185 2.96 -9.54 -14.01
C SER A 185 3.60 -9.78 -15.38
N GLU A 186 4.43 -10.81 -15.52
CA GLU A 186 5.05 -11.20 -16.77
C GLU A 186 4.00 -11.65 -17.80
N ARG A 187 3.00 -12.44 -17.40
CA ARG A 187 1.92 -12.87 -18.30
C ARG A 187 1.14 -11.69 -18.91
N TYR A 188 0.93 -10.63 -18.14
CA TYR A 188 0.20 -9.45 -18.63
C TYR A 188 1.02 -8.50 -19.49
N PHE A 189 2.34 -8.64 -19.48
CA PHE A 189 3.26 -7.80 -20.25
C PHE A 189 4.03 -8.56 -21.32
N ASP A 190 3.63 -9.80 -21.63
CA ASP A 190 4.33 -10.69 -22.57
C ASP A 190 4.58 -10.05 -23.96
N ASP A 191 3.66 -9.19 -24.41
CA ASP A 191 3.78 -8.45 -25.69
C ASP A 191 4.62 -7.15 -25.57
N ILE A 192 4.94 -6.68 -24.36
CA ILE A 192 5.44 -5.30 -24.14
C ILE A 192 6.79 -5.28 -23.44
N LEU A 193 7.07 -6.26 -22.55
CA LEU A 193 8.23 -6.30 -21.67
C LEU A 193 8.99 -7.61 -21.82
N GLU A 194 10.31 -7.49 -21.70
CA GLU A 194 11.16 -8.68 -21.72
C GLU A 194 11.04 -9.48 -20.42
N VAL A 195 11.17 -10.78 -20.57
CA VAL A 195 11.23 -11.77 -19.47
C VAL A 195 12.26 -11.34 -18.43
N ASN A 196 11.88 -11.41 -17.14
CA ASN A 196 12.68 -11.07 -15.95
C ASN A 196 12.75 -9.59 -15.53
N LEU A 197 12.07 -8.65 -16.14
CA LEU A 197 12.09 -7.26 -15.67
C LEU A 197 11.55 -7.14 -14.24
N PHE A 198 10.44 -7.81 -13.93
CA PHE A 198 9.84 -7.77 -12.59
C PHE A 198 10.73 -8.42 -11.53
N GLY A 199 11.44 -9.47 -11.87
CA GLY A 199 12.44 -10.08 -10.98
C GLY A 199 13.59 -9.14 -10.62
N GLN A 200 13.94 -8.20 -11.50
CA GLN A 200 15.03 -7.23 -11.29
C GLN A 200 14.55 -5.92 -10.65
N ILE A 201 13.33 -5.48 -10.93
CA ILE A 201 12.85 -4.15 -10.50
C ILE A 201 12.65 -4.06 -8.98
N PHE A 202 12.22 -5.13 -8.32
CA PHE A 202 12.05 -5.16 -6.87
C PHE A 202 13.37 -4.98 -6.11
N PRO A 203 14.44 -5.77 -6.39
CA PRO A 203 15.74 -5.53 -5.80
C PRO A 203 16.30 -4.14 -6.12
N ALA A 204 16.07 -3.63 -7.33
CA ALA A 204 16.52 -2.30 -7.72
C ALA A 204 15.83 -1.18 -6.92
N ILE A 205 14.52 -1.30 -6.67
CA ILE A 205 13.79 -0.38 -5.79
C ILE A 205 14.35 -0.43 -4.38
N ALA A 206 14.56 -1.63 -3.81
CA ALA A 206 15.16 -1.78 -2.49
C ALA A 206 16.57 -1.17 -2.40
N GLN A 207 17.39 -1.35 -3.45
CA GLN A 207 18.71 -0.73 -3.53
C GLN A 207 18.64 0.81 -3.62
N SER A 208 17.67 1.36 -4.35
CA SER A 208 17.50 2.81 -4.44
C SER A 208 17.18 3.41 -3.07
N MET A 209 16.37 2.75 -2.26
CA MET A 209 16.03 3.20 -0.90
C MET A 209 17.23 3.25 0.04
N ILE A 210 18.24 2.39 -0.15
CA ILE A 210 19.49 2.44 0.64
C ILE A 210 20.38 3.61 0.19
N ARG A 211 20.46 3.85 -1.12
CA ARG A 211 21.42 4.80 -1.71
C ARG A 211 20.99 6.24 -1.56
N GLU A 212 19.69 6.48 -1.47
CA GLU A 212 19.14 7.79 -1.65
C GLU A 212 18.98 8.57 -0.36
N LYS A 213 19.73 9.68 -0.23
CA LYS A 213 19.65 10.59 0.91
C LYS A 213 18.94 11.91 0.60
N LYS A 214 18.83 12.32 -0.67
CA LYS A 214 18.33 13.66 -1.05
C LYS A 214 17.11 13.65 -1.98
N GLY A 215 16.58 12.49 -2.29
CA GLY A 215 15.51 12.34 -3.28
C GLY A 215 15.99 12.48 -4.72
N SER A 216 15.50 11.64 -5.61
CA SER A 216 15.81 11.71 -7.04
C SER A 216 14.93 12.72 -7.75
N SER A 217 15.45 13.38 -8.75
CA SER A 217 14.66 14.17 -9.70
C SER A 217 14.05 13.31 -10.82
N ASP A 218 14.57 12.09 -11.03
CA ASP A 218 14.10 11.13 -12.03
C ASP A 218 14.33 9.69 -11.55
N LEU A 219 13.41 9.19 -10.75
CA LEU A 219 13.44 7.84 -10.17
C LEU A 219 13.53 6.73 -11.23
N VAL A 220 12.89 6.90 -12.38
CA VAL A 220 12.91 5.90 -13.46
C VAL A 220 14.29 5.83 -14.10
N THR A 221 14.97 6.96 -14.28
CA THR A 221 16.36 6.98 -14.77
C THR A 221 17.31 6.34 -13.77
N GLU A 222 17.13 6.60 -12.49
CA GLU A 222 17.93 5.99 -11.43
C GLU A 222 17.74 4.47 -11.38
N LEU A 223 16.49 3.98 -11.35
CA LEU A 223 16.19 2.55 -11.43
C LEU A 223 16.77 1.91 -12.69
N SER A 224 16.60 2.56 -13.84
CA SER A 224 17.18 2.08 -15.09
C SER A 224 18.70 1.94 -14.98
N SER A 225 19.38 2.87 -14.33
CA SER A 225 20.84 2.82 -14.13
C SER A 225 21.28 1.67 -13.22
N ILE A 226 20.43 1.25 -12.27
CA ILE A 226 20.68 0.11 -11.42
C ILE A 226 20.48 -1.20 -12.20
N ILE A 227 19.38 -1.32 -12.92
CA ILE A 227 18.99 -2.51 -13.68
C ILE A 227 19.95 -2.75 -14.86
N PHE A 228 20.28 -1.70 -15.63
CA PHE A 228 21.09 -1.84 -16.85
C PHE A 228 22.58 -2.10 -16.61
N LYS A 229 23.07 -2.02 -15.37
CA LYS A 229 24.44 -2.43 -15.06
C LYS A 229 24.67 -3.91 -15.25
N GLU A 230 23.61 -4.71 -15.14
CA GLU A 230 23.67 -6.18 -15.23
C GLU A 230 23.30 -6.72 -16.61
N ASP A 231 22.45 -5.98 -17.41
CA ASP A 231 21.98 -6.50 -18.71
C ASP A 231 21.68 -5.34 -19.70
N SER A 232 22.68 -4.95 -20.48
CA SER A 232 22.66 -3.67 -21.24
C SER A 232 21.89 -3.68 -22.57
N ASN A 233 21.32 -4.80 -23.04
CA ASN A 233 20.99 -4.90 -24.47
C ASN A 233 19.52 -4.88 -24.87
N ARG A 234 18.55 -4.92 -23.95
CA ARG A 234 17.14 -5.07 -24.36
C ARG A 234 16.14 -4.20 -23.60
N LEU A 235 16.40 -3.82 -22.33
CA LEU A 235 15.46 -3.04 -21.54
C LEU A 235 15.52 -1.54 -21.90
N THR A 236 14.36 -0.93 -22.08
CA THR A 236 14.25 0.50 -22.35
C THR A 236 13.76 1.26 -21.12
N LYS A 237 14.14 2.55 -20.99
CA LYS A 237 13.56 3.43 -19.95
C LYS A 237 12.03 3.42 -19.98
N LYS A 238 11.42 3.24 -21.16
CA LYS A 238 9.97 3.10 -21.32
C LYS A 238 9.43 1.86 -20.62
N SER A 239 10.10 0.70 -20.79
CA SER A 239 9.71 -0.55 -20.15
C SER A 239 9.78 -0.45 -18.62
N VAL A 240 10.87 0.14 -18.09
CA VAL A 240 11.00 0.38 -16.63
C VAL A 240 9.89 1.29 -16.13
N ASN A 241 9.57 2.37 -16.85
CA ASN A 241 8.49 3.28 -16.46
C ASN A 241 7.11 2.58 -16.46
N GLN A 242 6.85 1.72 -17.43
CA GLN A 242 5.61 0.93 -17.49
C GLN A 242 5.50 -0.05 -16.31
N ALA A 243 6.59 -0.74 -15.99
CA ALA A 243 6.64 -1.65 -14.85
C ALA A 243 6.47 -0.91 -13.50
N VAL A 244 7.12 0.24 -13.33
CA VAL A 244 6.93 1.10 -12.14
C VAL A 244 5.48 1.57 -12.03
N ALA A 245 4.89 2.05 -13.12
CA ALA A 245 3.49 2.48 -13.14
C ALA A 245 2.54 1.33 -12.79
N TRP A 246 2.84 0.11 -13.25
CA TRP A 246 2.13 -1.10 -12.90
C TRP A 246 2.20 -1.41 -11.41
N LEU A 247 3.42 -1.48 -10.82
CA LEU A 247 3.63 -1.75 -9.40
C LEU A 247 2.93 -0.71 -8.50
N TYR A 248 2.96 0.55 -8.91
CA TYR A 248 2.25 1.63 -8.22
C TYR A 248 0.72 1.43 -8.25
N ARG A 249 0.15 1.15 -9.42
CA ARG A 249 -1.29 0.92 -9.58
C ARG A 249 -1.77 -0.36 -8.90
N SER A 250 -0.91 -1.37 -8.84
CA SER A 250 -1.17 -2.63 -8.13
C SER A 250 -0.98 -2.52 -6.61
N ASN A 251 -0.76 -1.31 -6.08
CA ASN A 251 -0.57 -1.05 -4.66
C ASN A 251 0.59 -1.86 -4.03
N VAL A 252 1.66 -2.10 -4.80
CA VAL A 252 2.87 -2.80 -4.32
C VAL A 252 3.93 -1.82 -3.86
N ILE A 253 4.05 -0.69 -4.57
CA ILE A 253 4.93 0.42 -4.22
C ILE A 253 4.15 1.72 -4.12
N GLY A 254 4.72 2.69 -3.45
CA GLY A 254 4.21 4.05 -3.39
C GLY A 254 5.31 5.08 -3.56
N TYR A 255 4.92 6.31 -3.82
CA TYR A 255 5.82 7.45 -3.95
C TYR A 255 5.84 8.28 -2.68
N CYS A 256 7.01 8.85 -2.39
CA CYS A 256 7.17 9.93 -1.42
C CYS A 256 7.59 11.20 -2.16
N ASN A 257 6.98 12.30 -1.80
CA ASN A 257 7.31 13.62 -2.34
C ASN A 257 8.46 14.28 -1.56
N LYS A 258 8.97 15.38 -2.07
CA LYS A 258 9.97 16.21 -1.40
C LYS A 258 9.41 17.60 -1.17
N VAL A 259 9.46 18.09 0.06
CA VAL A 259 9.14 19.47 0.43
C VAL A 259 10.44 20.27 0.50
N ASN A 260 10.62 21.22 -0.40
CA ASN A 260 11.82 22.03 -0.48
C ASN A 260 11.77 23.14 0.60
N GLU A 261 12.92 23.36 1.27
CA GLU A 261 13.08 24.33 2.37
C GLU A 261 11.96 24.26 3.44
N CYS A 262 11.44 23.03 3.67
CA CYS A 262 10.29 22.81 4.54
C CYS A 262 9.13 23.78 4.28
N ASN A 263 8.92 24.14 3.02
CA ASN A 263 7.81 24.96 2.55
C ASN A 263 6.75 24.05 1.89
N ILE A 264 5.64 23.84 2.57
CA ILE A 264 4.57 22.93 2.11
C ILE A 264 3.97 23.29 0.73
N LEU A 265 4.21 24.49 0.24
CA LEU A 265 3.78 24.93 -1.08
C LEU A 265 4.82 24.65 -2.18
N ASP A 266 6.05 24.27 -1.82
CA ASP A 266 7.12 23.92 -2.75
C ASP A 266 7.43 22.43 -2.70
N VAL A 267 6.72 21.67 -3.54
CA VAL A 267 6.75 20.22 -3.56
C VAL A 267 7.31 19.70 -4.87
N THR A 268 8.31 18.82 -4.78
CA THR A 268 8.76 17.96 -5.90
C THR A 268 8.10 16.60 -5.75
N PHE A 269 7.32 16.20 -6.75
CA PHE A 269 6.57 14.95 -6.73
C PHE A 269 7.46 13.74 -7.05
N ASN A 270 7.05 12.56 -6.55
CA ASN A 270 7.63 11.26 -6.88
C ASN A 270 9.16 11.23 -6.70
N SER A 271 9.64 11.64 -5.53
CA SER A 271 11.07 11.79 -5.26
C SER A 271 11.72 10.55 -4.64
N ARG A 272 10.94 9.62 -4.07
CA ARG A 272 11.40 8.34 -3.50
C ARG A 272 10.35 7.26 -3.70
N PHE A 273 10.79 5.98 -3.66
CA PHE A 273 9.92 4.81 -3.57
C PHE A 273 9.83 4.31 -2.14
N TYR A 274 8.67 3.71 -1.83
CA TYR A 274 8.44 2.89 -0.63
C TYR A 274 7.63 1.66 -1.02
N PHE A 275 7.82 0.55 -0.30
CA PHE A 275 6.97 -0.62 -0.47
C PHE A 275 5.69 -0.48 0.34
N LYS A 276 4.61 -1.08 -0.15
CA LYS A 276 3.30 -1.08 0.53
C LYS A 276 3.18 -2.17 1.59
N ASP A 277 4.18 -3.02 1.71
CA ASP A 277 4.28 -4.02 2.77
C ASP A 277 5.69 -4.07 3.36
N ILE A 278 5.74 -4.23 4.68
CA ILE A 278 7.01 -4.27 5.43
C ILE A 278 7.79 -5.56 5.17
N GLY A 279 7.09 -6.68 4.97
CA GLY A 279 7.73 -7.95 4.64
C GLY A 279 8.45 -7.88 3.28
N LEU A 280 7.83 -7.22 2.28
CA LEU A 280 8.43 -7.06 0.95
C LEU A 280 9.77 -6.32 1.01
N ILE A 281 9.77 -5.13 1.65
CA ILE A 281 11.02 -4.36 1.73
C ILE A 281 12.10 -5.12 2.48
N ARG A 282 11.77 -5.77 3.60
CA ARG A 282 12.74 -6.54 4.36
C ARG A 282 13.27 -7.74 3.57
N TYR A 283 12.41 -8.44 2.84
CA TYR A 283 12.77 -9.56 1.98
C TYR A 283 13.85 -9.14 0.96
N PHE A 284 13.61 -8.05 0.23
CA PHE A 284 14.53 -7.59 -0.80
C PHE A 284 15.80 -6.93 -0.23
N LEU A 285 15.70 -6.18 0.87
CA LEU A 285 16.88 -5.59 1.51
C LEU A 285 17.88 -6.63 2.03
N ARG A 286 17.41 -7.79 2.53
CA ARG A 286 18.30 -8.89 2.96
C ARG A 286 19.17 -9.42 1.82
N MET A 287 18.72 -9.30 0.59
CA MET A 287 19.45 -9.72 -0.61
C MET A 287 20.50 -8.70 -1.09
N THR A 288 20.47 -7.46 -0.58
CA THR A 288 21.38 -6.40 -1.03
C THR A 288 22.78 -6.46 -0.41
N GLY A 289 22.97 -7.28 0.62
CA GLY A 289 24.22 -7.29 1.40
C GLY A 289 24.41 -6.08 2.32
N ALA A 290 23.37 -5.24 2.51
CA ALA A 290 23.40 -4.12 3.45
C ALA A 290 23.53 -4.62 4.90
N ASP A 291 24.21 -3.81 5.74
CA ASP A 291 24.31 -4.11 7.17
C ASP A 291 22.95 -3.99 7.89
N LYS A 292 22.85 -4.66 9.04
CA LYS A 292 21.63 -4.73 9.84
C LYS A 292 21.06 -3.35 10.19
N SER A 293 21.94 -2.40 10.54
CA SER A 293 21.50 -1.06 10.98
C SER A 293 20.89 -0.25 9.82
N THR A 294 21.47 -0.38 8.63
CA THR A 294 20.94 0.21 7.40
C THR A 294 19.58 -0.37 7.07
N ILE A 295 19.43 -1.70 7.09
CA ILE A 295 18.14 -2.37 6.85
C ILE A 295 17.09 -1.90 7.84
N GLU A 296 17.39 -1.90 9.15
CA GLU A 296 16.47 -1.46 10.19
C GLU A 296 16.05 0.01 10.00
N GLY A 297 16.98 0.88 9.62
CA GLY A 297 16.69 2.29 9.33
C GLY A 297 15.66 2.45 8.21
N VAL A 298 15.91 1.81 7.07
CA VAL A 298 15.02 1.89 5.90
C VAL A 298 13.65 1.24 6.18
N VAL A 299 13.62 0.10 6.86
CA VAL A 299 12.36 -0.59 7.21
C VAL A 299 11.52 0.25 8.18
N ASN A 300 12.14 0.87 9.18
CA ASN A 300 11.45 1.77 10.11
C ASN A 300 10.90 3.01 9.40
N GLU A 301 11.64 3.59 8.47
CA GLU A 301 11.16 4.71 7.67
C GLU A 301 9.98 4.31 6.79
N ASN A 302 10.05 3.13 6.15
CA ASN A 302 8.93 2.59 5.37
C ASN A 302 7.68 2.33 6.23
N PHE A 303 7.85 1.89 7.47
CA PHE A 303 6.74 1.72 8.40
C PHE A 303 6.01 3.04 8.67
N VAL A 304 6.76 4.10 8.94
CA VAL A 304 6.20 5.45 9.15
C VAL A 304 5.52 5.97 7.87
N TYR A 305 6.15 5.74 6.70
CA TYR A 305 5.57 6.07 5.40
C TYR A 305 4.16 5.49 5.23
N LEU A 306 3.97 4.19 5.49
CA LEU A 306 2.67 3.51 5.36
C LEU A 306 1.61 4.12 6.27
N TYR A 307 1.99 4.53 7.45
CA TYR A 307 1.09 5.19 8.37
C TYR A 307 0.66 6.57 7.87
N LEU A 308 1.62 7.40 7.44
CA LEU A 308 1.34 8.74 6.92
C LEU A 308 0.46 8.70 5.67
N GLU A 309 0.68 7.72 4.79
CA GLU A 309 -0.16 7.53 3.63
C GLU A 309 -1.62 7.23 4.00
N ARG A 310 -1.84 6.41 5.05
CA ARG A 310 -3.19 6.17 5.57
C ARG A 310 -3.84 7.43 6.12
N LEU A 311 -3.07 8.31 6.78
CA LEU A 311 -3.56 9.60 7.25
C LEU A 311 -3.97 10.53 6.10
N ILE A 312 -3.22 10.53 4.99
CA ILE A 312 -3.60 11.28 3.78
C ILE A 312 -4.93 10.77 3.23
N ARG A 313 -5.07 9.44 3.07
CA ARG A 313 -6.33 8.82 2.60
C ARG A 313 -7.53 9.09 3.52
N LYS A 314 -7.28 9.26 4.82
CA LYS A 314 -8.29 9.63 5.82
C LYS A 314 -8.52 11.15 5.92
N HIS A 315 -7.90 11.94 5.06
CA HIS A 315 -7.97 13.41 5.09
C HIS A 315 -7.60 14.02 6.46
N LYS A 316 -6.56 13.47 7.10
CA LYS A 316 -6.03 14.00 8.37
C LYS A 316 -4.82 14.90 8.16
N ILE A 317 -4.00 14.62 7.17
CA ILE A 317 -2.85 15.44 6.79
C ILE A 317 -2.89 15.80 5.31
N ALA A 318 -2.29 16.92 4.96
CA ALA A 318 -2.26 17.48 3.61
C ALA A 318 -1.31 16.71 2.71
N GLY A 319 -1.62 16.68 1.41
CA GLY A 319 -0.78 16.11 0.36
C GLY A 319 -1.44 14.99 -0.44
N SER A 320 -0.82 14.62 -1.57
CA SER A 320 -1.23 13.48 -2.39
C SER A 320 -0.44 12.20 -2.07
N ALA A 321 0.71 12.35 -1.40
CA ALA A 321 1.57 11.29 -0.88
C ALA A 321 2.36 11.84 0.31
N PRO A 322 2.90 10.98 1.21
CA PRO A 322 3.85 11.41 2.23
C PRO A 322 5.03 12.18 1.62
N ALA A 323 5.62 13.08 2.38
CA ALA A 323 6.73 13.88 1.89
C ALA A 323 7.85 13.96 2.93
N PHE A 324 9.10 13.82 2.48
CA PHE A 324 10.25 14.19 3.30
C PHE A 324 10.58 15.68 3.12
N GLY A 325 11.25 16.27 4.11
CA GLY A 325 11.63 17.68 4.06
C GLY A 325 13.10 17.87 3.81
N VAL A 326 13.45 18.81 2.95
CA VAL A 326 14.84 19.31 2.81
C VAL A 326 14.88 20.71 3.39
N TYR A 327 15.88 20.99 4.22
CA TYR A 327 16.08 22.31 4.81
C TYR A 327 17.57 22.67 4.87
N LYS A 328 17.96 23.73 4.15
CA LYS A 328 19.37 24.12 3.98
C LYS A 328 20.17 22.93 3.40
N GLN A 329 21.11 22.40 4.16
CA GLN A 329 21.93 21.26 3.74
C GLN A 329 21.49 19.93 4.39
N GLY A 330 20.42 19.97 5.21
CA GLY A 330 19.92 18.82 5.96
C GLY A 330 18.61 18.29 5.44
N GLU A 331 18.23 17.12 5.92
CA GLU A 331 17.00 16.44 5.60
C GLU A 331 16.27 16.05 6.88
N ILE A 332 14.94 15.98 6.80
CA ILE A 332 14.06 15.41 7.79
C ILE A 332 13.25 14.29 7.13
N ASP A 333 13.14 13.15 7.78
CA ASP A 333 12.57 11.94 7.18
C ASP A 333 11.13 12.16 6.68
N PHE A 334 10.29 12.88 7.44
CA PHE A 334 8.99 13.33 6.93
C PHE A 334 8.63 14.73 7.40
N PHE A 335 7.88 15.43 6.55
CA PHE A 335 7.35 16.75 6.84
C PHE A 335 5.87 16.79 6.44
N VAL A 336 5.00 17.00 7.42
CA VAL A 336 3.55 16.90 7.23
C VAL A 336 2.83 18.14 7.78
N ARG A 337 1.64 18.44 7.24
CA ARG A 337 0.74 19.48 7.72
C ARG A 337 -0.60 18.88 8.08
N GLY A 338 -1.06 19.10 9.31
CA GLY A 338 -2.41 18.75 9.74
C GLY A 338 -3.46 19.58 9.00
N LEU A 339 -4.53 18.91 8.54
CA LEU A 339 -5.58 19.61 7.79
C LEU A 339 -6.50 20.45 8.70
N ASP A 340 -6.78 19.99 9.91
CA ASP A 340 -7.65 20.67 10.84
C ASP A 340 -6.91 21.77 11.61
N THR A 341 -5.66 21.54 12.00
CA THR A 341 -4.87 22.45 12.83
C THR A 341 -4.02 23.44 12.03
N TYR A 342 -3.75 23.13 10.74
CA TYR A 342 -2.82 23.87 9.89
C TYR A 342 -1.38 23.91 10.42
N LYS A 343 -1.03 23.07 11.41
CA LYS A 343 0.31 23.00 11.98
C LYS A 343 1.22 22.13 11.13
N ASN A 344 2.49 22.52 11.09
CA ASN A 344 3.54 21.78 10.42
C ASN A 344 4.27 20.90 11.44
N TYR A 345 4.51 19.64 11.07
CA TYR A 345 5.18 18.66 11.90
C TYR A 345 6.39 18.12 11.14
N ALA A 346 7.57 18.18 11.75
CA ALA A 346 8.75 17.51 11.28
C ALA A 346 8.89 16.17 12.02
N ILE A 347 9.14 15.09 11.30
CA ILE A 347 9.22 13.74 11.85
C ILE A 347 10.59 13.17 11.51
N GLU A 348 11.30 12.75 12.55
CA GLU A 348 12.63 12.12 12.47
C GLU A 348 12.53 10.68 12.95
N VAL A 349 12.84 9.73 12.09
CA VAL A 349 12.84 8.30 12.38
C VAL A 349 14.26 7.87 12.73
N LYS A 350 14.48 7.44 13.97
CA LYS A 350 15.83 7.08 14.46
C LYS A 350 15.87 5.69 15.05
N ALA A 351 16.85 4.91 14.62
CA ALA A 351 17.20 3.65 15.27
C ALA A 351 18.03 3.85 16.55
N GLY A 352 18.59 5.04 16.82
CA GLY A 352 19.56 5.26 17.89
C GLY A 352 19.49 6.64 18.58
N LYS A 353 20.56 6.96 19.38
CA LYS A 353 20.60 8.12 20.31
C LYS A 353 20.88 9.49 19.65
N ASN A 354 21.17 9.57 18.35
CA ASN A 354 21.56 10.84 17.73
C ASN A 354 20.42 11.85 17.69
N VAL A 355 20.70 13.06 18.14
CA VAL A 355 19.77 14.20 18.07
C VAL A 355 19.80 14.76 16.66
N GLY A 356 18.69 14.76 15.95
CA GLY A 356 18.58 15.31 14.60
C GLY A 356 18.91 16.80 14.57
N LYS A 357 20.08 17.18 14.02
CA LYS A 357 20.48 18.59 13.89
C LYS A 357 19.48 19.36 13.03
N THR A 358 19.07 18.78 11.91
CA THR A 358 18.09 19.39 10.98
C THR A 358 16.75 19.61 11.63
N ALA A 359 16.23 18.63 12.39
CA ALA A 359 14.98 18.75 13.11
C ALA A 359 14.98 19.93 14.12
N ASN A 360 16.10 20.10 14.86
CA ASN A 360 16.25 21.22 15.77
C ASN A 360 16.29 22.58 15.02
N LEU A 361 16.98 22.65 13.89
CA LEU A 361 17.07 23.86 13.08
C LEU A 361 15.72 24.26 12.48
N ILE A 362 14.98 23.29 11.95
CA ILE A 362 13.61 23.47 11.43
C ILE A 362 12.69 24.09 12.50
N LEU A 363 12.80 23.59 13.75
CA LEU A 363 12.01 24.08 14.86
C LEU A 363 12.43 25.50 15.29
N GLN A 364 13.74 25.77 15.36
CA GLN A 364 14.29 27.09 15.72
C GLN A 364 13.91 28.16 14.71
N ASP A 365 13.95 27.83 13.43
CA ASP A 365 13.64 28.76 12.32
C ASP A 365 12.12 28.85 12.06
N GLY A 366 11.28 28.23 12.91
CA GLY A 366 9.83 28.31 12.85
C GLY A 366 9.21 27.66 11.62
N LYS A 367 9.89 26.74 10.98
CA LYS A 367 9.38 25.98 9.82
C LYS A 367 8.40 24.89 10.22
N ALA A 368 8.57 24.31 11.42
CA ALA A 368 7.64 23.37 12.02
C ALA A 368 7.18 23.87 13.40
N ASP A 369 5.93 23.55 13.75
CA ASP A 369 5.35 23.84 15.06
C ASP A 369 5.80 22.82 16.09
N PHE A 370 5.98 21.55 15.66
CA PHE A 370 6.41 20.44 16.49
C PHE A 370 7.40 19.56 15.74
N VAL A 371 8.26 18.89 16.52
CA VAL A 371 9.15 17.84 16.02
C VAL A 371 8.85 16.54 16.74
N TYR A 372 8.56 15.49 15.98
CA TYR A 372 8.43 14.13 16.47
C TYR A 372 9.71 13.33 16.22
N PHE A 373 10.22 12.71 17.28
CA PHE A 373 11.30 11.73 17.21
C PHE A 373 10.70 10.34 17.42
N LEU A 374 10.64 9.56 16.36
CA LEU A 374 10.15 8.18 16.39
C LEU A 374 11.33 7.25 16.60
N LYS A 375 11.39 6.55 17.74
CA LYS A 375 12.54 5.75 18.16
C LYS A 375 12.13 4.35 18.59
N GLY A 376 12.96 3.34 18.27
CA GLY A 376 12.78 1.97 18.72
C GLY A 376 13.04 1.78 20.21
N ASP A 377 14.09 2.42 20.72
CA ASP A 377 14.57 2.24 22.10
C ASP A 377 14.17 3.43 22.98
N THR A 378 12.87 3.58 23.20
CA THR A 378 12.30 4.63 24.07
C THR A 378 10.91 4.22 24.55
N TYR A 379 10.52 4.76 25.69
CA TYR A 379 9.13 4.68 26.18
C TYR A 379 8.34 5.96 25.86
N GLY A 380 8.99 6.96 25.28
CA GLY A 380 8.38 8.21 24.90
C GLY A 380 8.67 9.37 25.87
N GLY A 381 8.14 10.55 25.53
CA GLY A 381 8.24 11.74 26.38
C GLY A 381 7.98 13.04 25.61
N LYS A 382 7.67 14.10 26.34
CA LYS A 382 7.45 15.45 25.81
C LYS A 382 8.40 16.46 26.44
N ALA A 383 9.03 17.29 25.62
CA ALA A 383 9.86 18.42 26.05
C ALA A 383 9.50 19.65 25.21
N GLY A 384 8.46 20.36 25.63
CA GLY A 384 7.92 21.50 24.88
C GLY A 384 7.40 21.08 23.50
N LYS A 385 8.01 21.63 22.44
CA LYS A 385 7.66 21.33 21.04
C LYS A 385 8.34 20.07 20.49
N LYS A 386 9.19 19.41 21.28
CA LYS A 386 9.86 18.16 20.92
C LYS A 386 9.14 17.00 21.59
N ILE A 387 8.69 16.07 20.78
CA ILE A 387 7.90 14.94 21.22
C ILE A 387 8.64 13.66 20.78
N THR A 388 8.91 12.77 21.74
CA THR A 388 9.49 11.45 21.47
C THR A 388 8.40 10.41 21.63
N VAL A 389 8.24 9.53 20.66
CA VAL A 389 7.25 8.45 20.68
C VAL A 389 7.93 7.15 20.28
N PRO A 390 7.62 6.02 20.96
CA PRO A 390 8.02 4.71 20.47
C PRO A 390 7.51 4.50 19.05
N ILE A 391 8.39 4.12 18.13
CA ILE A 391 8.05 4.02 16.69
C ILE A 391 6.85 3.09 16.44
N TYR A 392 6.73 2.02 17.20
CA TYR A 392 5.61 1.07 17.09
C TYR A 392 4.26 1.66 17.54
N LEU A 393 4.24 2.85 18.16
CA LEU A 393 3.04 3.60 18.51
C LEU A 393 2.72 4.72 17.51
N THR A 394 3.42 4.79 16.38
CA THR A 394 3.18 5.80 15.32
C THR A 394 1.71 5.84 14.91
N GLY A 395 1.03 4.70 14.86
CA GLY A 395 -0.39 4.58 14.52
C GLY A 395 -1.35 5.34 15.44
N ARG A 396 -0.88 5.78 16.60
CA ARG A 396 -1.69 6.53 17.58
C ARG A 396 -1.35 8.02 17.64
N ILE A 397 -0.43 8.50 16.80
CA ILE A 397 -0.11 9.92 16.74
C ILE A 397 -1.22 10.63 15.97
N ASP A 398 -1.77 11.66 16.58
CA ASP A 398 -2.72 12.56 15.95
C ASP A 398 -2.00 13.84 15.52
N PHE A 399 -2.02 14.12 14.22
CA PHE A 399 -1.50 15.35 13.62
C PHE A 399 -2.62 16.36 13.31
N ALA A 400 -3.86 16.01 13.64
CA ALA A 400 -5.01 16.87 13.45
C ALA A 400 -5.10 17.99 14.52
#